data_5bc17ddc80ba29f5acf286ea523f60cb
#
_entry.id   5bc17ddc80ba29f5acf286ea523f60cb
#
_cell.length_a   1.000
_cell.length_b   1.000
_cell.length_c   1.000
_cell.angle_alpha   90.00
_cell.angle_beta   90.00
_cell.angle_gamma   90.00
#
_symmetry.space_group_name_H-M   'P 1'
#
loop_
_entity.id
_entity.type
_entity.pdbx_description
1 polymer ?
#
loop_
_entity_poly.entity_id
_entity_poly.type
_entity_poly.pdbx_seq_one_letter_code
_entity_poly.pdbx_strand_id
1 'polypeptide(L)'
;MIIGNMVKIRTKRYFDRQPLWVIVGKVLDFSESWVKIEGKGIGFFQGKVDPVDVDKETRVLLLPRDNIAHIGILPDDYDITKINVERKGFRYYIKIKGAPDASLGEVAEKT
;
A
#
# COMPACT_ATOMS: atom_id res chain seq x y z
N MET A 1 19.56 2.90 -4.08
CA MET A 1 19.08 2.42 -2.79
C MET A 1 17.68 2.93 -2.52
N ILE A 2 16.83 2.12 -1.90
CA ILE A 2 15.41 2.42 -1.70
C ILE A 2 15.15 3.45 -0.58
N ILE A 3 16.11 3.64 0.34
CA ILE A 3 15.95 4.58 1.46
C ILE A 3 15.73 5.99 0.93
N GLY A 4 14.73 6.66 1.44
CA GLY A 4 14.32 7.99 0.99
C GLY A 4 13.30 7.99 -0.15
N ASN A 5 13.05 6.85 -0.76
CA ASN A 5 12.05 6.77 -1.82
C ASN A 5 10.64 6.72 -1.25
N MET A 6 9.71 7.32 -1.98
CA MET A 6 8.29 7.13 -1.75
C MET A 6 7.89 5.81 -2.41
N VAL A 7 7.23 4.93 -1.64
CA VAL A 7 6.90 3.58 -2.12
C VAL A 7 5.48 3.20 -1.75
N LYS A 8 4.97 2.19 -2.44
CA LYS A 8 3.81 1.40 -2.00
C LYS A 8 4.31 0.01 -1.68
N ILE A 9 3.94 -0.52 -0.53
CA ILE A 9 4.34 -1.86 -0.09
C ILE A 9 3.08 -2.67 0.11
N ARG A 10 2.98 -3.79 -0.62
CA ARG A 10 1.89 -4.73 -0.42
C ARG A 10 2.37 -5.88 0.45
N THR A 11 1.62 -6.19 1.50
CA THR A 11 1.92 -7.32 2.37
C THR A 11 1.38 -8.61 1.76
N LYS A 12 1.92 -9.74 2.21
CA LYS A 12 1.48 -11.06 1.76
C LYS A 12 0.12 -11.40 2.35
N ARG A 13 -0.68 -12.14 1.59
CA ARG A 13 -1.88 -12.78 2.08
C ARG A 13 -1.64 -14.28 2.13
N TYR A 14 -2.03 -14.89 3.24
CA TYR A 14 -1.80 -16.30 3.47
C TYR A 14 -3.06 -17.14 3.29
N PHE A 15 -4.22 -16.50 3.15
CA PHE A 15 -5.48 -17.18 2.87
C PHE A 15 -6.41 -16.21 2.13
N ASP A 16 -7.41 -16.76 1.44
CA ASP A 16 -8.21 -16.03 0.46
C ASP A 16 -8.95 -14.84 1.02
N ARG A 17 -9.45 -14.94 2.25
CA ARG A 17 -10.25 -13.87 2.84
C ARG A 17 -9.46 -12.92 3.73
N GLN A 18 -8.18 -13.13 3.80
CA GLN A 18 -7.32 -12.21 4.55
C GLN A 18 -7.38 -10.82 3.90
N PRO A 19 -7.58 -9.75 4.68
CA PRO A 19 -7.58 -8.41 4.12
C PRO A 19 -6.27 -8.10 3.41
N LEU A 20 -6.38 -7.38 2.31
CA LEU A 20 -5.21 -6.87 1.62
C LEU A 20 -4.75 -5.60 2.31
N TRP A 21 -3.47 -5.53 2.68
CA TRP A 21 -2.88 -4.34 3.28
C TRP A 21 -1.80 -3.79 2.37
N VAL A 22 -1.86 -2.49 2.14
CA VAL A 22 -0.85 -1.75 1.38
C VAL A 22 -0.41 -0.56 2.21
N ILE A 23 0.88 -0.36 2.34
CA ILE A 23 1.42 0.80 3.05
C ILE A 23 2.05 1.72 2.00
N VAL A 24 1.71 3.00 2.08
CA VAL A 24 2.24 4.04 1.19
C VAL A 24 3.01 5.03 2.03
N GLY A 25 4.26 5.28 1.68
CA GLY A 25 5.07 6.21 2.45
C GLY A 25 6.52 6.24 2.01
N LYS A 26 7.33 6.92 2.82
CA LYS A 26 8.75 7.07 2.58
C LYS A 26 9.53 6.02 3.36
N VAL A 27 10.45 5.35 2.69
CA VAL A 27 11.33 4.38 3.36
C VAL A 27 12.38 5.12 4.16
N LEU A 28 12.38 4.88 5.47
CA LEU A 28 13.37 5.49 6.38
C LEU A 28 14.59 4.61 6.56
N ASP A 29 14.40 3.29 6.54
CA ASP A 29 15.49 2.34 6.70
C ASP A 29 15.11 1.01 6.04
N PHE A 30 16.12 0.28 5.60
CA PHE A 30 15.92 -0.99 4.89
C PHE A 30 17.07 -1.93 5.26
N SER A 31 16.75 -2.96 6.01
CA SER A 31 17.72 -3.95 6.47
C SER A 31 17.40 -5.34 5.93
N GLU A 32 18.18 -6.32 6.32
CA GLU A 32 17.94 -7.71 5.90
C GLU A 32 16.59 -8.26 6.43
N SER A 33 16.15 -7.79 7.59
CA SER A 33 14.96 -8.34 8.24
C SER A 33 13.76 -7.40 8.24
N TRP A 34 13.98 -6.09 8.11
CA TRP A 34 12.95 -5.10 8.34
C TRP A 34 12.99 -3.97 7.33
N VAL A 35 11.83 -3.41 7.07
CA VAL A 35 11.68 -2.13 6.36
C VAL A 35 11.00 -1.17 7.31
N LYS A 36 11.63 -0.02 7.56
CA LYS A 36 11.04 1.06 8.36
C LYS A 36 10.48 2.10 7.41
N ILE A 37 9.20 2.41 7.55
CA ILE A 37 8.50 3.29 6.64
C ILE A 37 7.66 4.30 7.42
N GLU A 38 7.68 5.54 6.97
CA GLU A 38 6.81 6.59 7.48
C GLU A 38 5.68 6.80 6.47
N GLY A 39 4.47 6.40 6.83
CA GLY A 39 3.38 6.46 5.87
C GLY A 39 2.03 6.10 6.44
N LYS A 40 1.14 5.71 5.54
CA LYS A 40 -0.23 5.35 5.86
C LYS A 40 -0.56 3.97 5.33
N GLY A 41 -1.30 3.21 6.11
CA GLY A 41 -1.82 1.92 5.70
C GLY A 41 -3.16 2.07 5.00
N ILE A 42 -3.38 1.23 4.00
CA ILE A 42 -4.64 1.12 3.28
C ILE A 42 -5.08 -0.33 3.39
N GLY A 43 -6.24 -0.55 4.01
CA GLY A 43 -6.81 -1.88 4.17
C GLY A 43 -7.97 -2.08 3.22
N PHE A 44 -8.08 -3.29 2.66
CA PHE A 44 -9.17 -3.66 1.76
C PHE A 44 -9.90 -4.85 2.35
N PHE A 45 -11.16 -4.61 2.73
CA PHE A 45 -11.97 -5.60 3.46
C PHE A 45 -13.15 -6.04 2.63
N GLN A 46 -13.16 -7.30 2.23
CA GLN A 46 -14.27 -7.87 1.47
C GLN A 46 -15.54 -7.91 2.33
N GLY A 47 -16.68 -7.77 1.69
CA GLY A 47 -17.97 -7.89 2.35
C GLY A 47 -18.43 -6.68 3.11
N LYS A 48 -17.68 -5.60 3.11
CA LYS A 48 -18.08 -4.34 3.72
C LYS A 48 -18.69 -3.41 2.69
N VAL A 49 -19.60 -2.55 3.13
CA VAL A 49 -20.19 -1.52 2.27
C VAL A 49 -19.12 -0.61 1.73
N ASP A 50 -18.19 -0.20 2.58
CA ASP A 50 -17.00 0.55 2.17
C ASP A 50 -15.79 -0.32 2.43
N PRO A 51 -15.28 -1.02 1.43
CA PRO A 51 -14.19 -1.96 1.62
C PRO A 51 -12.82 -1.33 1.79
N VAL A 52 -12.67 -0.04 1.51
CA VAL A 52 -11.37 0.63 1.57
C VAL A 52 -11.26 1.45 2.83
N ASP A 53 -10.20 1.21 3.61
CA ASP A 53 -9.94 1.96 4.83
C ASP A 53 -8.53 2.54 4.76
N VAL A 54 -8.43 3.85 4.71
CA VAL A 54 -7.14 4.57 4.65
C VAL A 54 -6.87 5.18 6.01
N ASP A 55 -5.67 4.95 6.55
CA ASP A 55 -5.26 5.57 7.80
C ASP A 55 -5.37 7.09 7.71
N LYS A 56 -5.88 7.70 8.77
CA LYS A 56 -6.02 9.15 8.83
C LYS A 56 -4.71 9.84 9.14
N GLU A 57 -3.84 9.16 9.87
CA GLU A 57 -2.60 9.74 10.34
C GLU A 57 -1.39 9.00 9.78
N THR A 58 -0.34 9.75 9.52
CA THR A 58 0.95 9.17 9.14
C THR A 58 1.61 8.58 10.36
N ARG A 59 2.15 7.38 10.22
CA ARG A 59 2.84 6.68 11.29
C ARG A 59 4.16 6.12 10.81
N VAL A 60 5.04 5.84 11.75
CA VAL A 60 6.26 5.10 11.47
C VAL A 60 5.98 3.63 11.75
N LEU A 61 6.16 2.81 10.74
CA LEU A 61 5.87 1.38 10.79
C LEU A 61 7.13 0.59 10.52
N LEU A 62 7.25 -0.53 11.19
CA LEU A 62 8.35 -1.48 11.01
C LEU A 62 7.76 -2.77 10.45
N LEU A 63 8.10 -3.11 9.20
CA LEU A 63 7.54 -4.27 8.51
C LEU A 63 8.59 -5.36 8.36
N PRO A 64 8.26 -6.61 8.76
CA PRO A 64 9.16 -7.73 8.46
C PRO A 64 9.29 -7.91 6.95
N ARG A 65 10.50 -8.08 6.46
CA ARG A 65 10.69 -8.26 5.02
C ARG A 65 10.01 -9.53 4.50
N ASP A 66 9.93 -10.55 5.33
CA ASP A 66 9.26 -11.80 4.96
C ASP A 66 7.76 -11.62 4.71
N ASN A 67 7.18 -10.56 5.22
CA ASN A 67 5.75 -10.27 5.04
C ASN A 67 5.47 -9.39 3.84
N ILE A 68 6.48 -9.02 3.08
CA ILE A 68 6.32 -8.13 1.94
C ILE A 68 6.22 -8.96 0.67
N ALA A 69 5.12 -8.75 -0.07
CA ALA A 69 4.91 -9.39 -1.36
C ALA A 69 5.50 -8.56 -2.49
N HIS A 70 5.43 -7.23 -2.38
CA HIS A 70 5.78 -6.35 -3.48
C HIS A 70 6.06 -4.95 -2.98
N ILE A 71 7.08 -4.30 -3.54
CA ILE A 71 7.39 -2.89 -3.29
C ILE A 71 7.40 -2.19 -4.63
N GLY A 72 6.56 -1.16 -4.78
CA GLY A 72 6.54 -0.33 -5.97
C GLY A 72 7.05 1.06 -5.64
N ILE A 73 7.84 1.63 -6.54
CA ILE A 73 8.37 2.99 -6.36
C ILE A 73 7.34 3.98 -6.89
N LEU A 74 7.05 5.00 -6.11
CA LEU A 74 6.16 6.09 -6.47
C LEU A 74 6.96 7.34 -6.77
N PRO A 75 6.36 8.35 -7.44
CA PRO A 75 7.03 9.63 -7.60
C PRO A 75 7.43 10.22 -6.24
N ASP A 76 8.59 10.86 -6.18
CA ASP A 76 9.13 11.40 -4.92
C ASP A 76 8.23 12.46 -4.30
N ASP A 77 7.46 13.15 -5.12
CA ASP A 77 6.57 14.22 -4.67
C ASP A 77 5.14 13.75 -4.40
N TYR A 78 4.90 12.44 -4.38
CA TYR A 78 3.57 11.94 -4.09
C TYR A 78 3.15 12.35 -2.69
N ASP A 79 1.97 12.98 -2.58
CA ASP A 79 1.46 13.52 -1.32
C ASP A 79 0.60 12.49 -0.59
N ILE A 80 1.14 11.88 0.45
CA ILE A 80 0.42 10.85 1.22
C ILE A 80 -0.70 11.42 2.07
N THR A 81 -0.81 12.74 2.20
CA THR A 81 -1.95 13.35 2.89
C THR A 81 -3.20 13.36 2.02
N LYS A 82 -3.05 13.11 0.73
CA LYS A 82 -4.14 13.15 -0.25
C LYS A 82 -4.21 11.86 -1.05
N ILE A 83 -4.24 10.74 -0.35
CA ILE A 83 -4.36 9.44 -1.02
C ILE A 83 -5.76 9.31 -1.61
N ASN A 84 -5.82 9.10 -2.92
CA ASN A 84 -7.07 8.90 -3.64
C ASN A 84 -7.06 7.52 -4.26
N VAL A 85 -7.88 6.62 -3.70
CA VAL A 85 -7.97 5.24 -4.14
C VAL A 85 -9.18 5.09 -5.06
N GLU A 86 -8.97 4.50 -6.23
CA GLU A 86 -10.04 4.19 -7.17
C GLU A 86 -10.08 2.71 -7.47
N ARG A 87 -11.29 2.21 -7.69
CA ARG A 87 -11.52 0.84 -8.11
C ARG A 87 -11.81 0.79 -9.59
N LYS A 88 -11.13 -0.13 -10.30
CA LYS A 88 -11.40 -0.42 -11.71
C LYS A 88 -11.52 -1.94 -11.84
N GLY A 89 -12.74 -2.43 -12.03
CA GLY A 89 -12.98 -3.86 -12.02
C GLY A 89 -12.68 -4.46 -10.66
N PHE A 90 -11.75 -5.40 -10.60
CA PHE A 90 -11.34 -6.04 -9.34
C PHE A 90 -10.05 -5.49 -8.78
N ARG A 91 -9.52 -4.42 -9.37
CA ARG A 91 -8.26 -3.82 -8.93
C ARG A 91 -8.47 -2.46 -8.33
N TYR A 92 -7.64 -2.13 -7.37
CA TYR A 92 -7.58 -0.82 -6.76
C TYR A 92 -6.32 -0.10 -7.18
N TYR A 93 -6.43 1.20 -7.37
CA TYR A 93 -5.33 2.05 -7.84
C TYR A 93 -5.25 3.31 -7.00
N ILE A 94 -4.05 3.85 -6.87
CA ILE A 94 -3.84 5.20 -6.37
C ILE A 94 -3.73 6.12 -7.57
N LYS A 95 -4.48 7.22 -7.53
CA LYS A 95 -4.37 8.27 -8.54
C LYS A 95 -3.09 9.05 -8.28
N ILE A 96 -2.30 9.22 -9.33
CA ILE A 96 -1.03 9.95 -9.25
C ILE A 96 -1.07 11.09 -10.24
N LYS A 97 -0.87 12.32 -9.73
CA LYS A 97 -0.88 13.51 -10.57
C LYS A 97 0.32 13.48 -11.51
N GLY A 98 0.06 13.60 -12.80
CA GLY A 98 1.12 13.68 -13.81
C GLY A 98 1.79 12.36 -14.14
N ALA A 99 1.22 11.23 -13.70
CA ALA A 99 1.78 9.90 -13.95
C ALA A 99 0.66 8.87 -14.05
N PRO A 100 0.93 7.68 -14.59
CA PRO A 100 -0.06 6.60 -14.59
C PRO A 100 -0.47 6.21 -13.18
N ASP A 101 -1.71 5.75 -13.02
CA ASP A 101 -2.19 5.26 -11.75
C ASP A 101 -1.35 4.08 -11.29
N ALA A 102 -1.10 4.00 -9.99
CA ALA A 102 -0.34 2.91 -9.40
C ALA A 102 -1.27 1.82 -8.86
N SER A 103 -1.06 0.59 -9.29
CA SER A 103 -1.86 -0.54 -8.84
C SER A 103 -1.56 -0.86 -7.39
N LEU A 104 -2.61 -1.03 -6.58
CA LEU A 104 -2.48 -1.47 -5.19
C LEU A 104 -2.68 -2.98 -5.06
N GLY A 105 -3.42 -3.58 -5.96
CA GLY A 105 -3.69 -5.00 -5.93
C GLY A 105 -5.12 -5.32 -6.29
N GLU A 106 -5.42 -6.59 -6.25
CA GLU A 106 -6.74 -7.10 -6.57
C GLU A 106 -7.42 -7.60 -5.32
N VAL A 107 -8.71 -7.32 -5.23
CA VAL A 107 -9.56 -7.96 -4.23
C VAL A 107 -10.08 -9.24 -4.86
N ALA A 108 -9.94 -10.36 -4.16
CA ALA A 108 -10.46 -11.62 -4.65
C ALA A 108 -11.97 -11.53 -4.75
N GLU A 109 -12.47 -11.60 -5.97
CA GLU A 109 -13.90 -11.49 -6.23
C GLU A 109 -14.52 -12.79 -6.64
N LYS A 110 -13.77 -13.84 -6.58
CA LYS A 110 -14.27 -15.17 -6.85
C LYS A 110 -15.23 -15.55 -5.77
N THR A 111 -16.43 -15.68 -6.12
CA THR A 111 -17.45 -16.16 -5.22
C THR A 111 -17.84 -17.55 -5.61
#